data_f825b98aae0b3e0ac265762bd9a055fe
#
_entry.id   f825b98aae0b3e0ac265762bd9a055fe
#
_cell.length_a   1.000
_cell.length_b   1.000
_cell.length_c   1.000
_cell.angle_alpha   90.00
_cell.angle_beta   90.00
_cell.angle_gamma   90.00
#
_symmetry.space_group_name_H-M   'P 1'
#
loop_
_entity.id
_entity.type
_entity.pdbx_description
1 polymer ?
#
loop_
_entity_poly.entity_id
_entity_poly.type
_entity_poly.pdbx_seq_one_letter_code
_entity_poly.pdbx_strand_id
1 'polypeptide(L)'
;MKRQRKNYRLNPSPIPLTGLPGSLVVNFLDPDGQPESSFDFSTFGNTSEVTAEIALAFRSHHAGNSPATRKGAFYVLRRWFVFLSEQNPAITSMRDVDTVSLRSYIAWLDRKPWTKSTRHSAWSVLKQMFRWLKRNRPELIASDLEIPFNAFPRKNAETRPREALSRLEMEAVFSAARKDIKTIWSTFQTGKDLLSAVDREAIALERDLGKLDLDNLGVMLAVIVEHYDGLAPQQAVTLKRGAGRSRLHFAALKHGGSEKLASYLHALTETLIPYMIVIGAQSYANPEALRELRRDCISEHLLLNGREVMTWTKGRSNRVQRRSFLRDKSFSVPNLIDQVLEMTAPLLQHAPAQDRDRLFLIATIKGARSVKLLPNYLMTKHVRLFVQRHGLVDDKGAPLKLTLAALRTTGLTLAHKALGYDILKTQILANHATPDTTQRYIDRPIVRKAQEHIIGELQLRFVETVRGVDNDDESDSAASEDTGHATATGFICKDPLAGVGEGQKAGQPCTAWLGCFTCPNAVIPLDADVLARLLSTRDALAAARQTLSPDRWRLLYAPKLEILEHDILPRFSPELHMVASMKAAPVLPVIE
;
A
#
# COMPACT_ATOMS: atom_id res chain seq x y z
N MET A 1 -19.22 9.18 8.87
CA MET A 1 -18.40 10.33 9.28
C MET A 1 -17.44 10.68 8.13
N LYS A 2 -17.68 11.76 7.40
CA LYS A 2 -16.74 12.26 6.37
C LYS A 2 -15.45 12.67 7.07
N ARG A 3 -14.37 11.86 6.95
CA ARG A 3 -13.05 12.24 7.43
C ARG A 3 -12.63 13.52 6.70
N GLN A 4 -12.39 14.59 7.47
CA GLN A 4 -11.68 15.77 6.98
C GLN A 4 -10.36 15.30 6.34
N ARG A 5 -10.21 15.57 5.04
CA ARG A 5 -8.91 15.47 4.37
C ARG A 5 -7.95 16.33 5.18
N LYS A 6 -6.86 15.76 5.69
CA LYS A 6 -5.72 16.55 6.15
C LYS A 6 -5.30 17.39 4.95
N ASN A 7 -5.79 18.59 4.88
CA ASN A 7 -5.57 19.50 3.75
C ASN A 7 -4.25 20.23 4.04
N TYR A 8 -3.12 19.54 3.80
CA TYR A 8 -1.79 20.13 3.93
C TYR A 8 -1.59 21.40 3.07
N ARG A 9 -2.57 21.77 2.24
CA ARG A 9 -2.53 22.97 1.40
C ARG A 9 -3.01 24.25 2.08
N LEU A 10 -3.54 24.20 3.30
CA LEU A 10 -4.26 25.32 3.92
C LEU A 10 -3.69 25.77 5.27
N ASN A 11 -2.42 25.63 5.54
CA ASN A 11 -1.84 26.32 6.68
C ASN A 11 -0.61 27.15 6.25
N PRO A 12 -0.82 28.36 5.75
CA PRO A 12 0.24 29.34 5.58
C PRO A 12 0.36 30.19 6.85
N SER A 13 0.45 29.58 8.02
CA SER A 13 0.96 30.35 9.17
C SER A 13 2.44 30.60 8.93
N PRO A 14 2.89 31.85 8.86
CA PRO A 14 4.29 32.16 8.83
C PRO A 14 4.87 31.88 10.22
N ILE A 15 5.31 30.65 10.42
CA ILE A 15 6.13 30.32 11.58
C ILE A 15 7.48 30.97 11.32
N PRO A 16 7.95 31.87 12.19
CA PRO A 16 9.24 32.48 12.01
C PRO A 16 10.32 31.42 11.86
N LEU A 17 11.35 31.70 11.07
CA LEU A 17 12.62 30.98 11.12
C LEU A 17 13.15 31.17 12.54
N THR A 18 12.74 30.34 13.48
CA THR A 18 13.25 30.33 14.84
C THR A 18 14.58 29.62 14.81
N GLY A 19 15.62 30.36 14.52
CA GLY A 19 16.98 29.92 14.66
C GLY A 19 17.81 31.07 15.15
N LEU A 20 18.72 30.82 16.08
CA LEU A 20 19.83 31.69 16.40
C LEU A 20 20.52 32.12 15.09
N PRO A 21 21.11 33.32 15.00
CA PRO A 21 21.87 33.74 13.84
C PRO A 21 22.89 32.65 13.47
N GLY A 22 22.69 32.00 12.31
CA GLY A 22 23.55 30.91 11.83
C GLY A 22 22.89 29.53 11.71
N SER A 23 21.69 29.27 12.26
CA SER A 23 21.00 28.01 12.07
C SER A 23 19.87 28.12 11.04
N LEU A 24 19.97 27.36 9.96
CA LEU A 24 18.98 27.28 8.90
C LEU A 24 18.12 26.03 9.07
N VAL A 25 17.36 25.96 10.17
CA VAL A 25 16.49 24.81 10.47
C VAL A 25 15.07 25.07 9.98
N VAL A 26 14.57 24.20 9.13
CA VAL A 26 13.18 24.20 8.65
C VAL A 26 12.37 23.18 9.41
N ASN A 27 11.43 23.63 10.22
CA ASN A 27 10.51 22.80 10.97
C ASN A 27 9.15 22.74 10.27
N PHE A 28 8.58 21.53 10.21
CA PHE A 28 7.20 21.28 9.81
C PHE A 28 6.45 20.76 11.02
N LEU A 29 5.32 21.37 11.30
CA LEU A 29 4.44 21.00 12.39
C LEU A 29 3.26 20.18 11.86
N ASP A 30 2.74 19.31 12.70
CA ASP A 30 1.48 18.63 12.44
C ASP A 30 0.28 19.60 12.70
N PRO A 31 -0.98 19.18 12.44
CA PRO A 31 -2.15 20.01 12.72
C PRO A 31 -2.32 20.41 14.18
N ASP A 32 -1.71 19.68 15.10
CA ASP A 32 -1.77 19.92 16.54
C ASP A 32 -0.60 20.80 17.03
N GLY A 33 0.21 21.33 16.08
CA GLY A 33 1.33 22.20 16.36
C GLY A 33 2.59 21.50 16.87
N GLN A 34 2.64 20.15 16.86
CA GLN A 34 3.81 19.40 17.28
C GLN A 34 4.81 19.21 16.13
N PRO A 35 6.13 19.12 16.43
CA PRO A 35 7.15 18.89 15.41
C PRO A 35 6.94 17.57 14.68
N GLU A 36 6.59 17.61 13.38
CA GLU A 36 6.43 16.44 12.52
C GLU A 36 7.74 16.07 11.82
N SER A 37 8.52 17.06 11.39
CA SER A 37 9.83 16.86 10.77
C SER A 37 10.68 18.13 10.81
N SER A 38 11.98 17.97 10.95
CA SER A 38 12.97 19.05 11.03
C SER A 38 14.11 18.79 10.06
N PHE A 39 14.59 19.84 9.38
CA PHE A 39 15.64 19.77 8.36
C PHE A 39 16.62 20.92 8.56
N ASP A 40 17.87 20.61 8.86
CA ASP A 40 18.92 21.57 9.08
C ASP A 40 19.77 21.75 7.81
N PHE A 41 19.54 22.88 7.13
CA PHE A 41 20.23 23.26 5.90
C PHE A 41 21.67 23.73 6.15
N SER A 42 22.04 24.09 7.38
CA SER A 42 23.44 24.44 7.73
C SER A 42 24.39 23.27 7.48
N THR A 43 23.86 22.02 7.56
CA THR A 43 24.61 20.79 7.28
C THR A 43 25.07 20.64 5.83
N PHE A 44 24.65 21.55 4.92
CA PHE A 44 25.09 21.52 3.52
C PHE A 44 26.44 22.20 3.30
N GLY A 45 27.02 22.78 4.35
CA GLY A 45 28.37 23.36 4.33
C GLY A 45 28.46 24.74 3.67
N ASN A 46 27.34 25.32 3.28
CA ASN A 46 27.25 26.66 2.69
C ASN A 46 26.21 27.47 3.49
N THR A 47 26.63 28.53 4.15
CA THR A 47 25.78 29.43 4.93
C THR A 47 25.40 30.70 4.15
N SER A 48 25.57 30.67 2.83
CA SER A 48 25.25 31.80 1.96
C SER A 48 23.74 32.08 1.88
N GLU A 49 23.41 33.25 1.30
CA GLU A 49 22.04 33.64 0.96
C GLU A 49 21.33 32.55 0.14
N VAL A 50 22.05 31.86 -0.77
CA VAL A 50 21.52 30.76 -1.58
C VAL A 50 20.91 29.65 -0.72
N THR A 51 21.58 29.28 0.39
CA THR A 51 21.09 28.25 1.30
C THR A 51 19.82 28.71 2.02
N ALA A 52 19.77 29.95 2.47
CA ALA A 52 18.60 30.51 3.15
C ALA A 52 17.38 30.59 2.24
N GLU A 53 17.55 31.04 1.00
CA GLU A 53 16.44 31.17 0.04
C GLU A 53 15.95 29.79 -0.47
N ILE A 54 16.84 28.84 -0.68
CA ILE A 54 16.45 27.45 -0.98
C ILE A 54 15.71 26.80 0.20
N ALA A 55 16.13 27.07 1.46
CA ALA A 55 15.43 26.59 2.64
C ALA A 55 14.02 27.18 2.76
N LEU A 56 13.85 28.48 2.44
CA LEU A 56 12.56 29.15 2.40
C LEU A 56 11.65 28.56 1.31
N ALA A 57 12.19 28.37 0.10
CA ALA A 57 11.47 27.74 -1.01
C ALA A 57 11.07 26.30 -0.67
N PHE A 58 11.97 25.53 -0.05
CA PHE A 58 11.72 24.18 0.42
C PHE A 58 10.58 24.14 1.44
N ARG A 59 10.63 24.98 2.46
CA ARG A 59 9.58 25.09 3.47
C ARG A 59 8.21 25.32 2.83
N SER A 60 8.12 26.33 1.97
CA SER A 60 6.86 26.74 1.37
C SER A 60 6.34 25.71 0.36
N HIS A 61 7.21 25.19 -0.53
CA HIS A 61 6.81 24.22 -1.55
C HIS A 61 6.41 22.87 -0.97
N HIS A 62 7.11 22.42 0.09
CA HIS A 62 6.89 21.10 0.70
C HIS A 62 5.96 21.13 1.91
N ALA A 63 5.33 22.25 2.26
CA ALA A 63 4.41 22.36 3.38
C ALA A 63 3.28 21.30 3.33
N GLY A 64 2.72 21.05 2.14
CA GLY A 64 1.67 20.06 1.93
C GLY A 64 2.13 18.63 1.66
N ASN A 65 3.42 18.33 1.74
CA ASN A 65 3.96 17.01 1.43
C ASN A 65 4.12 16.14 2.70
N SER A 66 4.16 14.82 2.52
CA SER A 66 4.45 13.90 3.62
C SER A 66 5.89 14.04 4.12
N PRO A 67 6.17 13.70 5.40
CA PRO A 67 7.53 13.72 5.97
C PRO A 67 8.55 12.94 5.13
N ALA A 68 8.15 11.79 4.57
CA ALA A 68 9.01 10.99 3.71
C ALA A 68 9.38 11.71 2.40
N THR A 69 8.43 12.45 1.79
CA THR A 69 8.68 13.26 0.60
C THR A 69 9.60 14.43 0.91
N ARG A 70 9.38 15.14 2.03
CA ARG A 70 10.25 16.21 2.52
C ARG A 70 11.67 15.71 2.74
N LYS A 71 11.82 14.59 3.45
CA LYS A 71 13.12 13.95 3.69
C LYS A 71 13.84 13.59 2.39
N GLY A 72 13.13 12.99 1.44
CA GLY A 72 13.70 12.68 0.12
C GLY A 72 14.16 13.91 -0.64
N ALA A 73 13.35 14.98 -0.66
CA ALA A 73 13.68 16.23 -1.34
C ALA A 73 14.88 16.92 -0.68
N PHE A 74 14.96 16.94 0.66
CA PHE A 74 16.09 17.51 1.41
C PHE A 74 17.42 16.84 1.05
N TYR A 75 17.48 15.49 1.08
CA TYR A 75 18.69 14.78 0.68
C TYR A 75 19.07 14.95 -0.81
N VAL A 76 18.07 15.15 -1.64
CA VAL A 76 18.30 15.42 -3.07
C VAL A 76 18.86 16.84 -3.28
N LEU A 77 18.35 17.83 -2.55
CA LEU A 77 18.87 19.21 -2.62
C LEU A 77 20.33 19.31 -2.20
N ARG A 78 20.79 18.49 -1.27
CA ARG A 78 22.22 18.43 -0.88
C ARG A 78 23.16 18.30 -2.09
N ARG A 79 22.72 17.65 -3.16
CA ARG A 79 23.52 17.47 -4.39
C ARG A 79 23.80 18.79 -5.11
N TRP A 80 22.88 19.74 -5.04
CA TRP A 80 23.08 21.08 -5.56
C TRP A 80 24.19 21.81 -4.81
N PHE A 81 24.19 21.73 -3.49
CA PHE A 81 25.23 22.38 -2.68
C PHE A 81 26.60 21.73 -2.83
N VAL A 82 26.64 20.41 -3.02
CA VAL A 82 27.89 19.71 -3.40
C VAL A 82 28.39 20.20 -4.76
N PHE A 83 27.51 20.39 -5.74
CA PHE A 83 27.90 20.95 -7.03
C PHE A 83 28.42 22.39 -6.88
N LEU A 84 27.78 23.25 -6.11
CA LEU A 84 28.25 24.61 -5.88
C LEU A 84 29.63 24.63 -5.26
N SER A 85 29.88 23.81 -4.24
CA SER A 85 31.20 23.75 -3.59
C SER A 85 32.29 23.19 -4.51
N GLU A 86 31.98 22.26 -5.39
CA GLU A 86 32.94 21.65 -6.31
C GLU A 86 33.26 22.48 -7.55
N GLN A 87 32.24 23.14 -8.11
CA GLN A 87 32.33 23.71 -9.47
C GLN A 87 32.09 25.23 -9.52
N ASN A 88 31.37 25.80 -8.56
CA ASN A 88 30.99 27.21 -8.56
C ASN A 88 31.01 27.83 -7.15
N PRO A 89 32.16 27.83 -6.45
CA PRO A 89 32.25 28.35 -5.09
C PRO A 89 31.98 29.85 -4.97
N ALA A 90 32.08 30.60 -6.09
CA ALA A 90 31.81 32.03 -6.14
C ALA A 90 30.30 32.38 -6.05
N ILE A 91 29.40 31.42 -6.24
CA ILE A 91 27.96 31.65 -6.12
C ILE A 91 27.58 31.75 -4.63
N THR A 92 27.38 32.94 -4.14
CA THR A 92 26.99 33.22 -2.76
C THR A 92 25.60 33.83 -2.62
N SER A 93 25.09 34.46 -3.70
CA SER A 93 23.74 35.03 -3.81
C SER A 93 22.89 34.32 -4.86
N MET A 94 21.58 34.34 -4.68
CA MET A 94 20.64 33.80 -5.68
C MET A 94 20.70 34.55 -7.01
N ARG A 95 21.16 35.85 -7.02
CA ARG A 95 21.36 36.64 -8.24
C ARG A 95 22.54 36.17 -9.08
N ASP A 96 23.51 35.50 -8.45
CA ASP A 96 24.66 34.93 -9.14
C ASP A 96 24.32 33.63 -9.90
N VAL A 97 23.13 33.06 -9.64
CA VAL A 97 22.66 31.84 -10.31
C VAL A 97 22.00 32.21 -11.63
N ASP A 98 22.68 31.97 -12.71
CA ASP A 98 22.22 32.19 -14.08
C ASP A 98 21.80 30.89 -14.79
N THR A 99 21.34 31.00 -16.02
CA THR A 99 20.97 29.84 -16.87
C THR A 99 22.16 28.93 -17.13
N VAL A 100 23.38 29.48 -17.22
CA VAL A 100 24.61 28.70 -17.46
C VAL A 100 24.92 27.82 -16.25
N SER A 101 24.79 28.36 -15.05
CA SER A 101 24.97 27.63 -13.79
C SER A 101 23.98 26.45 -13.67
N LEU A 102 22.71 26.64 -14.06
CA LEU A 102 21.71 25.57 -14.08
C LEU A 102 22.04 24.49 -15.13
N ARG A 103 22.50 24.87 -16.31
CA ARG A 103 22.95 23.94 -17.36
C ARG A 103 24.21 23.19 -16.91
N SER A 104 25.14 23.86 -16.25
CA SER A 104 26.36 23.25 -15.68
C SER A 104 26.01 22.21 -14.60
N TYR A 105 25.00 22.48 -13.75
CA TYR A 105 24.50 21.48 -12.81
C TYR A 105 23.91 20.25 -13.50
N ILE A 106 23.13 20.45 -14.56
CA ILE A 106 22.58 19.34 -15.36
C ILE A 106 23.71 18.50 -15.96
N ALA A 107 24.73 19.15 -16.53
CA ALA A 107 25.91 18.46 -17.07
C ALA A 107 26.72 17.73 -15.98
N TRP A 108 26.82 18.33 -14.77
CA TRP A 108 27.44 17.68 -13.62
C TRP A 108 26.67 16.43 -13.16
N LEU A 109 25.33 16.50 -13.11
CA LEU A 109 24.48 15.35 -12.84
C LEU A 109 24.67 14.26 -13.89
N ASP A 110 24.83 14.61 -15.16
CA ASP A 110 24.95 13.66 -16.27
C ASP A 110 26.27 12.88 -16.23
N ARG A 111 27.31 13.45 -15.67
CA ARG A 111 28.61 12.78 -15.45
C ARG A 111 28.61 11.82 -14.25
N LYS A 112 27.59 11.87 -13.37
CA LYS A 112 27.54 10.98 -12.19
C LYS A 112 27.06 9.57 -12.59
N PRO A 113 27.57 8.50 -11.95
CA PRO A 113 27.18 7.12 -12.23
C PRO A 113 25.80 6.77 -11.66
N TRP A 114 24.83 7.66 -11.86
CA TRP A 114 23.46 7.47 -11.39
C TRP A 114 22.52 7.16 -12.55
N THR A 115 21.42 6.45 -12.27
CA THR A 115 20.39 6.22 -13.29
C THR A 115 19.77 7.55 -13.73
N LYS A 116 19.29 7.60 -14.96
CA LYS A 116 18.62 8.78 -15.53
C LYS A 116 17.44 9.23 -14.68
N SER A 117 16.71 8.30 -14.08
CA SER A 117 15.64 8.58 -13.13
C SER A 117 16.13 9.31 -11.87
N THR A 118 17.29 8.94 -11.33
CA THR A 118 17.92 9.59 -10.17
C THR A 118 18.40 11.00 -10.52
N ARG A 119 19.02 11.20 -11.69
CA ARG A 119 19.44 12.51 -12.21
C ARG A 119 18.22 13.41 -12.43
N HIS A 120 17.17 12.88 -13.08
CA HIS A 120 15.91 13.60 -13.25
C HIS A 120 15.29 14.03 -11.91
N SER A 121 15.32 13.16 -10.89
CA SER A 121 14.77 13.49 -9.58
C SER A 121 15.54 14.63 -8.94
N ALA A 122 16.89 14.61 -9.04
CA ALA A 122 17.75 15.70 -8.53
C ALA A 122 17.43 17.03 -9.20
N TRP A 123 17.37 17.05 -10.53
CA TRP A 123 16.98 18.24 -11.28
C TRP A 123 15.54 18.68 -10.97
N SER A 124 14.59 17.75 -10.91
CA SER A 124 13.19 18.08 -10.69
C SER A 124 12.93 18.78 -9.35
N VAL A 125 13.59 18.34 -8.27
CA VAL A 125 13.44 18.97 -6.95
C VAL A 125 14.02 20.38 -6.98
N LEU A 126 15.24 20.56 -7.49
CA LEU A 126 15.86 21.89 -7.60
C LEU A 126 15.03 22.84 -8.48
N LYS A 127 14.58 22.36 -9.65
CA LYS A 127 13.71 23.09 -10.56
C LYS A 127 12.44 23.61 -9.88
N GLN A 128 11.86 22.85 -8.95
CA GLN A 128 10.70 23.27 -8.19
C GLN A 128 11.03 24.43 -7.24
N MET A 129 12.22 24.42 -6.62
CA MET A 129 12.67 25.52 -5.77
C MET A 129 12.84 26.81 -6.58
N PHE A 130 13.55 26.75 -7.71
CA PHE A 130 13.73 27.91 -8.60
C PHE A 130 12.40 28.43 -9.17
N ARG A 131 11.45 27.54 -9.52
CA ARG A 131 10.12 27.95 -9.96
C ARG A 131 9.33 28.67 -8.86
N TRP A 132 9.46 28.17 -7.63
CA TRP A 132 8.83 28.83 -6.49
C TRP A 132 9.44 30.22 -6.24
N LEU A 133 10.77 30.34 -6.23
CA LEU A 133 11.49 31.58 -6.08
C LEU A 133 11.12 32.57 -7.20
N LYS A 134 11.17 32.15 -8.46
CA LYS A 134 10.82 33.05 -9.60
C LYS A 134 9.39 33.59 -9.50
N ARG A 135 8.48 32.89 -8.85
CA ARG A 135 7.08 33.30 -8.66
C ARG A 135 6.89 34.19 -7.43
N ASN A 136 7.57 33.91 -6.34
CA ASN A 136 7.28 34.49 -5.03
C ASN A 136 8.35 35.49 -4.56
N ARG A 137 9.56 35.41 -5.11
CA ARG A 137 10.71 36.24 -4.78
C ARG A 137 11.49 36.62 -6.05
N PRO A 138 10.79 37.22 -7.07
CA PRO A 138 11.43 37.56 -8.36
C PRO A 138 12.61 38.50 -8.23
N GLU A 139 12.63 39.36 -7.19
CA GLU A 139 13.72 40.28 -6.90
C GLU A 139 15.06 39.62 -6.55
N LEU A 140 15.04 38.36 -6.16
CA LEU A 140 16.25 37.59 -5.82
C LEU A 140 16.79 36.77 -7.01
N ILE A 141 16.03 36.65 -8.08
CA ILE A 141 16.38 35.84 -9.24
C ILE A 141 16.77 36.76 -10.39
N ALA A 142 17.84 36.41 -11.12
CA ALA A 142 18.20 37.10 -12.34
C ALA A 142 16.99 37.15 -13.31
N SER A 143 16.68 38.34 -13.84
CA SER A 143 15.48 38.57 -14.68
C SER A 143 15.44 37.70 -15.93
N ASP A 144 16.61 37.38 -16.49
CA ASP A 144 16.84 36.56 -17.68
C ASP A 144 17.03 35.07 -17.37
N LEU A 145 16.88 34.65 -16.10
CA LEU A 145 17.03 33.25 -15.73
C LEU A 145 16.01 32.35 -16.45
N GLU A 146 16.50 31.51 -17.33
CA GLU A 146 15.74 30.43 -17.96
C GLU A 146 15.94 29.10 -17.22
N ILE A 147 14.85 28.49 -16.79
CA ILE A 147 14.88 27.20 -16.12
C ILE A 147 14.69 26.09 -17.14
N PRO A 148 15.72 25.25 -17.43
CA PRO A 148 15.63 24.20 -18.44
C PRO A 148 14.43 23.27 -18.24
N PHE A 149 13.63 23.08 -19.29
CA PHE A 149 12.33 22.40 -19.19
C PHE A 149 12.46 20.89 -18.99
N ASN A 150 13.16 20.18 -19.88
CA ASN A 150 13.19 18.72 -19.92
C ASN A 150 14.64 18.20 -20.07
N ALA A 151 15.44 18.43 -19.03
CA ALA A 151 16.86 18.07 -19.03
C ALA A 151 17.13 16.55 -19.18
N PHE A 152 16.23 15.72 -18.68
CA PHE A 152 16.37 14.25 -18.71
C PHE A 152 15.12 13.61 -19.33
N PRO A 153 14.93 13.72 -20.67
CA PRO A 153 13.77 13.12 -21.34
C PRO A 153 13.81 11.59 -21.22
N ARG A 154 12.61 10.97 -21.22
CA ARG A 154 12.47 9.51 -21.07
C ARG A 154 13.20 8.96 -19.83
N LYS A 155 13.05 9.60 -18.69
CA LYS A 155 13.73 9.30 -17.42
C LYS A 155 13.69 7.82 -16.97
N ASN A 156 12.70 7.09 -17.40
CA ASN A 156 12.50 5.67 -17.05
C ASN A 156 13.10 4.69 -18.07
N ALA A 157 13.76 5.17 -19.15
CA ALA A 157 14.30 4.28 -20.21
C ALA A 157 15.33 3.26 -19.69
N GLU A 158 16.09 3.65 -18.66
CA GLU A 158 17.10 2.77 -18.01
C GLU A 158 16.49 1.93 -16.88
N THR A 159 15.22 2.15 -16.53
CA THR A 159 14.59 1.45 -15.42
C THR A 159 14.14 0.07 -15.88
N ARG A 160 14.82 -0.97 -15.42
CA ARG A 160 14.37 -2.33 -15.66
C ARG A 160 13.11 -2.60 -14.83
N PRO A 161 12.03 -3.12 -15.43
CA PRO A 161 10.87 -3.59 -14.68
C PRO A 161 11.30 -4.63 -13.64
N ARG A 162 10.69 -4.59 -12.46
CA ARG A 162 10.95 -5.64 -11.47
C ARG A 162 10.49 -6.97 -12.02
N GLU A 163 11.32 -7.98 -11.93
CA GLU A 163 10.97 -9.33 -12.34
C GLU A 163 9.83 -9.88 -11.46
N ALA A 164 8.85 -10.52 -12.07
CA ALA A 164 7.85 -11.28 -11.35
C ALA A 164 8.44 -12.61 -10.94
N LEU A 165 8.04 -13.12 -9.81
CA LEU A 165 8.36 -14.48 -9.41
C LEU A 165 7.66 -15.47 -10.36
N SER A 166 8.30 -16.59 -10.61
CA SER A 166 7.65 -17.70 -11.30
C SER A 166 6.54 -18.31 -10.42
N ARG A 167 5.75 -19.19 -11.00
CA ARG A 167 4.72 -19.91 -10.25
C ARG A 167 5.34 -20.77 -9.14
N LEU A 168 6.42 -21.49 -9.45
CA LEU A 168 7.11 -22.37 -8.50
C LEU A 168 7.75 -21.56 -7.36
N GLU A 169 8.43 -20.47 -7.69
CA GLU A 169 8.98 -19.55 -6.69
C GLU A 169 7.89 -19.00 -5.76
N MET A 170 6.74 -18.62 -6.31
CA MET A 170 5.64 -18.08 -5.52
C MET A 170 5.00 -19.14 -4.61
N GLU A 171 4.82 -20.37 -5.11
CA GLU A 171 4.34 -21.53 -4.33
C GLU A 171 5.30 -21.84 -3.18
N ALA A 172 6.61 -21.84 -3.42
CA ALA A 172 7.64 -22.04 -2.39
C ALA A 172 7.59 -20.94 -1.32
N VAL A 173 7.49 -19.67 -1.71
CA VAL A 173 7.35 -18.53 -0.78
C VAL A 173 6.08 -18.68 0.08
N PHE A 174 4.95 -19.03 -0.53
CA PHE A 174 3.70 -19.20 0.23
C PHE A 174 3.75 -20.42 1.15
N SER A 175 4.33 -21.52 0.73
CA SER A 175 4.49 -22.71 1.57
C SER A 175 5.32 -22.39 2.80
N ALA A 176 6.46 -21.74 2.62
CA ALA A 176 7.33 -21.29 3.70
C ALA A 176 6.61 -20.31 4.65
N ALA A 177 5.92 -19.32 4.11
CA ALA A 177 5.19 -18.33 4.91
C ALA A 177 4.06 -18.97 5.73
N ARG A 178 3.29 -19.88 5.14
CA ARG A 178 2.22 -20.61 5.85
C ARG A 178 2.76 -21.50 6.97
N LYS A 179 3.89 -22.16 6.75
CA LYS A 179 4.57 -22.96 7.79
C LYS A 179 4.96 -22.08 8.97
N ASP A 180 5.59 -20.94 8.70
CA ASP A 180 5.99 -19.98 9.73
C ASP A 180 4.76 -19.46 10.49
N ILE A 181 3.71 -19.01 9.79
CA ILE A 181 2.48 -18.48 10.40
C ILE A 181 1.88 -19.51 11.38
N LYS A 182 1.78 -20.79 10.98
CA LYS A 182 1.28 -21.83 11.88
C LYS A 182 2.13 -21.95 13.15
N THR A 183 3.45 -21.99 13.01
CA THR A 183 4.38 -22.10 14.15
C THR A 183 4.32 -20.87 15.04
N ILE A 184 4.31 -19.66 14.46
CA ILE A 184 4.24 -18.41 15.19
C ILE A 184 2.93 -18.34 15.98
N TRP A 185 1.81 -18.61 15.33
CA TRP A 185 0.50 -18.57 15.95
C TRP A 185 0.38 -19.59 17.10
N SER A 186 0.82 -20.83 16.88
CA SER A 186 0.79 -21.84 17.93
C SER A 186 1.71 -21.46 19.12
N THR A 187 2.89 -20.89 18.87
CA THR A 187 3.77 -20.41 19.93
C THR A 187 3.10 -19.32 20.76
N PHE A 188 2.45 -18.36 20.12
CA PHE A 188 1.73 -17.27 20.81
C PHE A 188 0.55 -17.81 21.63
N GLN A 189 -0.25 -18.72 21.07
CA GLN A 189 -1.35 -19.37 21.82
C GLN A 189 -0.84 -20.18 23.01
N THR A 190 0.24 -20.95 22.84
CA THR A 190 0.91 -21.63 23.97
C THR A 190 1.32 -20.65 25.07
N GLY A 191 1.82 -19.46 24.71
CA GLY A 191 2.14 -18.41 25.69
C GLY A 191 0.91 -17.95 26.48
N LYS A 192 -0.23 -17.79 25.85
CA LYS A 192 -1.49 -17.45 26.51
C LYS A 192 -1.98 -18.57 27.45
N ASP A 193 -1.89 -19.81 27.00
CA ASP A 193 -2.30 -20.97 27.80
C ASP A 193 -1.40 -21.10 29.04
N LEU A 194 -0.09 -20.95 28.89
CA LEU A 194 0.86 -20.99 30.01
C LEU A 194 0.62 -19.86 31.00
N LEU A 195 0.31 -18.65 30.54
CA LEU A 195 -0.03 -17.51 31.41
C LEU A 195 -1.34 -17.72 32.15
N SER A 196 -2.33 -18.40 31.55
CA SER A 196 -3.60 -18.72 32.22
C SER A 196 -3.49 -19.84 33.26
N ALA A 197 -2.44 -20.66 33.17
CA ALA A 197 -2.20 -21.80 34.05
C ALA A 197 -1.44 -21.44 35.34
N VAL A 198 -0.94 -20.21 35.48
CA VAL A 198 -0.15 -19.78 36.65
C VAL A 198 -0.90 -18.69 37.45
N ASP A 199 -0.62 -18.65 38.76
CA ASP A 199 -1.15 -17.60 39.64
C ASP A 199 -0.36 -16.28 39.43
N ARG A 200 -0.87 -15.45 38.51
CA ARG A 200 -0.23 -14.19 38.15
C ARG A 200 -0.28 -13.15 39.29
N GLU A 201 -1.31 -13.18 40.13
CA GLU A 201 -1.44 -12.25 41.26
C GLU A 201 -0.35 -12.54 42.31
N ALA A 202 -0.13 -13.80 42.65
CA ALA A 202 0.95 -14.20 43.54
C ALA A 202 2.34 -13.83 42.98
N ILE A 203 2.54 -14.00 41.66
CA ILE A 203 3.78 -13.61 40.98
C ILE A 203 3.99 -12.08 40.99
N ALA A 204 2.92 -11.30 40.76
CA ALA A 204 2.99 -9.84 40.80
C ALA A 204 3.33 -9.28 42.18
N LEU A 205 2.90 -9.95 43.24
CA LEU A 205 3.18 -9.56 44.62
C LEU A 205 4.58 -9.95 45.12
N GLU A 206 5.21 -11.00 44.55
CA GLU A 206 6.54 -11.45 44.97
C GLU A 206 7.64 -10.52 44.41
N ARG A 207 8.36 -9.84 45.31
CA ARG A 207 9.43 -8.91 44.94
C ARG A 207 10.78 -9.56 44.74
N ASP A 208 11.01 -10.71 45.38
CA ASP A 208 12.25 -11.49 45.24
C ASP A 208 12.07 -12.58 44.18
N LEU A 209 12.48 -12.26 42.94
CA LEU A 209 12.43 -13.20 41.82
C LEU A 209 13.23 -14.50 42.11
N GLY A 210 14.08 -14.51 43.12
CA GLY A 210 14.83 -15.71 43.55
C GLY A 210 13.94 -16.78 44.20
N LYS A 211 12.76 -16.42 44.67
CA LYS A 211 11.78 -17.35 45.26
C LYS A 211 10.87 -18.00 44.24
N LEU A 212 10.80 -17.46 43.02
CA LEU A 212 9.97 -17.98 41.95
C LEU A 212 10.67 -19.12 41.21
N ASP A 213 9.89 -20.10 40.75
CA ASP A 213 10.38 -21.18 39.88
C ASP A 213 10.53 -20.69 38.45
N LEU A 214 11.62 -20.00 38.15
CA LEU A 214 11.93 -19.45 36.84
C LEU A 214 12.27 -20.54 35.79
N ASP A 215 12.41 -21.81 36.19
CA ASP A 215 12.59 -22.93 35.27
C ASP A 215 11.24 -23.35 34.66
N ASN A 216 10.12 -23.00 35.29
CA ASN A 216 8.80 -23.11 34.72
C ASN A 216 8.57 -21.98 33.72
N LEU A 217 8.30 -22.33 32.45
CA LEU A 217 8.10 -21.32 31.37
C LEU A 217 6.92 -20.41 31.66
N GLY A 218 5.79 -20.93 32.19
CA GLY A 218 4.61 -20.12 32.53
C GLY A 218 4.93 -19.06 33.58
N VAL A 219 5.64 -19.45 34.65
CA VAL A 219 6.12 -18.50 35.68
C VAL A 219 7.08 -17.48 35.08
N MET A 220 8.01 -17.91 34.24
CA MET A 220 8.95 -17.02 33.55
C MET A 220 8.23 -15.98 32.67
N LEU A 221 7.20 -16.40 31.92
CA LEU A 221 6.38 -15.49 31.11
C LEU A 221 5.57 -14.53 31.99
N ALA A 222 4.98 -15.02 33.10
CA ALA A 222 4.25 -14.19 34.05
C ALA A 222 5.16 -13.14 34.70
N VAL A 223 6.40 -13.49 35.07
CA VAL A 223 7.38 -12.51 35.56
C VAL A 223 7.65 -11.42 34.53
N ILE A 224 7.75 -11.75 33.25
CA ILE A 224 7.94 -10.74 32.20
C ILE A 224 6.71 -9.84 32.10
N VAL A 225 5.51 -10.39 32.22
CA VAL A 225 4.27 -9.61 32.13
C VAL A 225 4.11 -8.70 33.33
N GLU A 226 4.27 -9.23 34.57
CA GLU A 226 3.94 -8.50 35.80
C GLU A 226 5.06 -7.55 36.26
N HIS A 227 6.32 -7.91 36.08
CA HIS A 227 7.46 -7.11 36.56
C HIS A 227 8.17 -6.31 35.48
N TYR A 228 7.87 -6.57 34.21
CA TYR A 228 8.52 -5.91 33.06
C TYR A 228 7.51 -5.43 32.01
N ASP A 229 6.26 -5.26 32.40
CA ASP A 229 5.17 -4.72 31.54
C ASP A 229 5.01 -5.49 30.21
N GLY A 230 5.22 -6.80 30.22
CA GLY A 230 5.11 -7.67 29.05
C GLY A 230 6.25 -7.56 28.03
N LEU A 231 7.26 -6.72 28.29
CA LEU A 231 8.42 -6.60 27.41
C LEU A 231 9.63 -7.31 28.02
N ALA A 232 10.17 -8.31 27.32
CA ALA A 232 11.35 -9.05 27.80
C ALA A 232 12.49 -8.10 28.24
N PRO A 233 13.03 -8.25 29.46
CA PRO A 233 14.03 -7.34 29.97
C PRO A 233 15.35 -7.40 29.17
N GLN A 234 16.02 -6.27 29.04
CA GLN A 234 17.32 -6.20 28.38
C GLN A 234 18.38 -6.95 29.21
N GLN A 235 19.34 -7.55 28.53
CA GLN A 235 20.46 -8.22 29.16
C GLN A 235 21.17 -7.33 30.20
N ALA A 236 21.37 -6.05 29.91
CA ALA A 236 21.99 -5.10 30.83
C ALA A 236 21.17 -4.91 32.14
N VAL A 237 19.87 -5.10 32.12
CA VAL A 237 18.99 -5.02 33.29
C VAL A 237 19.05 -6.33 34.09
N THR A 238 19.06 -7.47 33.39
CA THR A 238 19.09 -8.80 34.03
C THR A 238 20.45 -9.14 34.62
N LEU A 239 21.55 -8.56 34.13
CA LEU A 239 22.90 -8.76 34.66
C LEU A 239 23.25 -7.87 35.88
N LYS A 240 22.38 -6.89 36.23
CA LYS A 240 22.59 -6.10 37.44
C LYS A 240 22.42 -6.99 38.68
N ARG A 241 23.37 -6.88 39.63
CA ARG A 241 23.32 -7.61 40.91
C ARG A 241 22.10 -7.17 41.74
N GLY A 242 21.44 -8.13 42.41
CA GLY A 242 20.37 -7.92 43.37
C GLY A 242 19.01 -8.52 42.93
N ALA A 243 18.19 -8.90 43.93
CA ALA A 243 16.80 -9.41 43.79
C ALA A 243 16.60 -10.54 42.75
N GLY A 244 17.55 -11.48 42.64
CA GLY A 244 17.43 -12.63 41.73
C GLY A 244 17.62 -12.31 40.24
N ARG A 245 18.05 -11.11 39.87
CA ARG A 245 18.15 -10.68 38.43
C ARG A 245 19.15 -11.50 37.62
N SER A 246 20.27 -11.95 38.22
CA SER A 246 21.20 -12.85 37.55
C SER A 246 20.55 -14.22 37.25
N ARG A 247 19.73 -14.73 38.20
CA ARG A 247 18.95 -15.96 38.01
C ARG A 247 17.96 -15.84 36.89
N LEU A 248 17.26 -14.69 36.75
CA LEU A 248 16.39 -14.39 35.63
C LEU A 248 17.12 -14.46 34.28
N HIS A 249 18.36 -13.96 34.21
CA HIS A 249 19.14 -14.04 32.98
C HIS A 249 19.45 -15.49 32.59
N PHE A 250 19.88 -16.31 33.52
CA PHE A 250 20.20 -17.72 33.24
C PHE A 250 18.93 -18.52 32.90
N ALA A 251 17.81 -18.27 33.59
CA ALA A 251 16.54 -18.86 33.25
C ALA A 251 16.06 -18.47 31.84
N ALA A 252 16.23 -17.18 31.49
CA ALA A 252 15.90 -16.73 30.12
C ALA A 252 16.72 -17.48 29.07
N LEU A 253 18.00 -17.74 29.31
CA LEU A 253 18.83 -18.51 28.37
C LEU A 253 18.35 -19.96 28.24
N LYS A 254 17.97 -20.63 29.35
CA LYS A 254 17.38 -21.97 29.32
C LYS A 254 16.13 -22.05 28.46
N HIS A 255 15.29 -21.00 28.48
CA HIS A 255 14.08 -20.90 27.66
C HIS A 255 14.33 -20.39 26.24
N GLY A 256 15.58 -20.37 25.76
CA GLY A 256 15.95 -19.97 24.41
C GLY A 256 16.19 -18.47 24.22
N GLY A 257 16.32 -17.71 25.32
CA GLY A 257 16.66 -16.29 25.32
C GLY A 257 15.46 -15.35 25.16
N SER A 258 15.74 -14.06 25.27
CA SER A 258 14.71 -13.01 25.30
C SER A 258 13.86 -12.96 24.03
N GLU A 259 14.42 -13.27 22.85
CA GLU A 259 13.66 -13.29 21.59
C GLU A 259 12.63 -14.43 21.56
N LYS A 260 13.01 -15.61 22.08
CA LYS A 260 12.10 -16.74 22.17
C LYS A 260 11.01 -16.48 23.20
N LEU A 261 11.34 -15.98 24.39
CA LEU A 261 10.36 -15.61 25.41
C LEU A 261 9.38 -14.55 24.89
N ALA A 262 9.88 -13.51 24.22
CA ALA A 262 9.04 -12.48 23.63
C ALA A 262 8.07 -13.04 22.57
N SER A 263 8.45 -14.09 21.83
CA SER A 263 7.58 -14.71 20.81
C SER A 263 6.34 -15.40 21.38
N TYR A 264 6.33 -15.74 22.66
CA TYR A 264 5.15 -16.23 23.39
C TYR A 264 4.20 -15.11 23.82
N LEU A 265 4.70 -13.86 23.93
CA LEU A 265 3.96 -12.75 24.53
C LEU A 265 3.45 -11.74 23.51
N HIS A 266 4.21 -11.48 22.45
CA HIS A 266 3.84 -10.46 21.47
C HIS A 266 4.58 -10.63 20.13
N ALA A 267 4.15 -9.86 19.13
CA ALA A 267 4.78 -9.84 17.82
C ALA A 267 6.21 -9.30 17.84
N LEU A 268 7.07 -9.92 17.04
CA LEU A 268 8.43 -9.51 16.72
C LEU A 268 8.56 -9.17 15.23
N THR A 269 9.67 -8.51 14.82
CA THR A 269 9.90 -8.22 13.41
C THR A 269 9.83 -9.47 12.54
N GLU A 270 10.51 -10.53 12.95
CA GLU A 270 10.56 -11.78 12.18
C GLU A 270 9.21 -12.50 12.13
N THR A 271 8.41 -12.41 13.20
CA THR A 271 7.08 -13.04 13.24
C THR A 271 6.07 -12.33 12.34
N LEU A 272 6.22 -11.03 12.09
CA LEU A 272 5.30 -10.27 11.22
C LEU A 272 5.58 -10.46 9.73
N ILE A 273 6.80 -10.81 9.33
CA ILE A 273 7.17 -10.92 7.90
C ILE A 273 6.34 -11.96 7.13
N PRO A 274 6.13 -13.19 7.61
CA PRO A 274 5.28 -14.17 6.91
C PRO A 274 3.85 -13.66 6.69
N TYR A 275 3.27 -12.97 7.67
CA TYR A 275 1.96 -12.33 7.55
C TYR A 275 1.97 -11.25 6.48
N MET A 276 2.97 -10.37 6.48
CA MET A 276 3.10 -9.32 5.46
C MET A 276 3.27 -9.88 4.05
N ILE A 277 3.98 -11.00 3.90
CA ILE A 277 4.13 -11.70 2.62
C ILE A 277 2.77 -12.16 2.10
N VAL A 278 1.99 -12.86 2.92
CA VAL A 278 0.70 -13.44 2.49
C VAL A 278 -0.35 -12.35 2.29
N ILE A 279 -0.48 -11.41 3.23
CA ILE A 279 -1.41 -10.27 3.13
C ILE A 279 -1.06 -9.40 1.91
N GLY A 280 0.23 -9.08 1.71
CA GLY A 280 0.70 -8.24 0.60
C GLY A 280 0.46 -8.88 -0.76
N ALA A 281 0.67 -10.19 -0.88
CA ALA A 281 0.44 -10.92 -2.12
C ALA A 281 -1.07 -11.03 -2.45
N GLN A 282 -1.93 -11.27 -1.46
CA GLN A 282 -3.37 -11.38 -1.67
C GLN A 282 -4.04 -10.01 -1.91
N SER A 283 -3.58 -8.97 -1.22
CA SER A 283 -4.18 -7.63 -1.34
C SER A 283 -3.66 -6.83 -2.53
N TYR A 284 -2.50 -7.16 -3.07
CA TYR A 284 -1.73 -6.34 -4.01
C TYR A 284 -1.42 -4.94 -3.47
N ALA A 285 -1.41 -4.78 -2.16
CA ALA A 285 -1.07 -3.51 -1.54
C ALA A 285 0.39 -3.13 -1.82
N ASN A 286 0.64 -1.83 -1.96
CA ASN A 286 2.01 -1.32 -2.03
C ASN A 286 2.71 -1.61 -0.69
N PRO A 287 3.99 -2.02 -0.64
CA PRO A 287 4.71 -2.31 0.59
C PRO A 287 4.62 -1.23 1.67
N GLU A 288 4.67 0.04 1.30
CA GLU A 288 4.52 1.15 2.24
C GLU A 288 3.09 1.23 2.80
N ALA A 289 2.07 1.10 1.92
CA ALA A 289 0.67 1.09 2.35
C ALA A 289 0.33 -0.14 3.18
N LEU A 290 0.95 -1.29 2.88
CA LEU A 290 0.85 -2.52 3.69
C LEU A 290 1.44 -2.28 5.09
N ARG A 291 2.66 -1.76 5.17
CA ARG A 291 3.34 -1.44 6.43
C ARG A 291 2.52 -0.47 7.29
N GLU A 292 1.86 0.50 6.66
CA GLU A 292 1.07 1.54 7.32
C GLU A 292 -0.40 1.17 7.55
N LEU A 293 -0.77 -0.11 7.40
CA LEU A 293 -2.12 -0.56 7.72
C LEU A 293 -2.52 -0.16 9.14
N ARG A 294 -3.76 0.27 9.25
CA ARG A 294 -4.36 0.61 10.55
C ARG A 294 -5.00 -0.62 11.16
N ARG A 295 -5.20 -0.58 12.45
CA ARG A 295 -5.88 -1.66 13.20
C ARG A 295 -7.35 -1.83 12.80
N ASP A 296 -8.00 -0.76 12.34
CA ASP A 296 -9.38 -0.71 11.85
C ASP A 296 -9.50 -0.92 10.33
N CYS A 297 -8.52 -1.60 9.71
CA CYS A 297 -8.48 -1.75 8.25
C CYS A 297 -9.46 -2.80 7.69
N ILE A 298 -10.05 -3.63 8.52
CA ILE A 298 -11.06 -4.63 8.14
C ILE A 298 -12.46 -4.16 8.55
N SER A 299 -13.41 -4.35 7.68
CA SER A 299 -14.83 -4.14 7.93
C SER A 299 -15.66 -5.18 7.18
N GLU A 300 -16.87 -5.44 7.64
CA GLU A 300 -17.82 -6.31 6.95
C GLU A 300 -18.14 -5.76 5.54
N HIS A 301 -18.38 -6.64 4.60
CA HIS A 301 -18.81 -6.25 3.27
C HIS A 301 -20.31 -5.88 3.32
N LEU A 302 -20.65 -4.69 2.79
CA LEU A 302 -21.98 -4.12 2.91
C LEU A 302 -23.10 -4.99 2.31
N LEU A 303 -22.81 -5.79 1.29
CA LEU A 303 -23.81 -6.56 0.53
C LEU A 303 -23.55 -8.07 0.49
N LEU A 304 -22.35 -8.54 0.78
CA LEU A 304 -21.98 -9.94 0.62
C LEU A 304 -21.65 -10.56 1.98
N ASN A 305 -22.54 -11.42 2.46
CA ASN A 305 -22.35 -12.16 3.70
C ASN A 305 -21.12 -13.06 3.61
N GLY A 306 -20.40 -13.23 4.72
CA GLY A 306 -19.18 -14.03 4.79
C GLY A 306 -17.95 -13.42 4.10
N ARG A 307 -18.06 -12.17 3.64
CA ARG A 307 -16.94 -11.41 3.08
C ARG A 307 -16.62 -10.19 3.95
N GLU A 308 -15.34 -9.86 3.97
CA GLU A 308 -14.83 -8.67 4.65
C GLU A 308 -13.98 -7.85 3.70
N VAL A 309 -13.96 -6.54 3.93
CA VAL A 309 -13.26 -5.57 3.10
C VAL A 309 -12.06 -5.03 3.85
N MET A 310 -10.88 -5.25 3.30
CA MET A 310 -9.68 -4.57 3.73
C MET A 310 -9.58 -3.21 3.05
N THR A 311 -9.40 -2.17 3.84
CA THR A 311 -9.27 -0.78 3.38
C THR A 311 -7.92 -0.20 3.76
N TRP A 312 -7.23 0.44 2.81
CA TRP A 312 -5.97 1.12 3.08
C TRP A 312 -5.82 2.40 2.27
N THR A 313 -4.98 3.30 2.74
CA THR A 313 -4.70 4.57 2.05
C THR A 313 -3.36 4.49 1.34
N LYS A 314 -3.34 4.88 0.06
CA LYS A 314 -2.10 5.07 -0.68
C LYS A 314 -1.57 6.47 -0.41
N GLY A 315 -0.54 6.58 0.43
CA GLY A 315 -0.01 7.87 0.92
C GLY A 315 0.35 8.87 -0.18
N ARG A 316 0.94 8.42 -1.32
CA ARG A 316 1.33 9.32 -2.43
C ARG A 316 0.16 10.01 -3.14
N SER A 317 -1.01 9.40 -3.20
CA SER A 317 -2.18 9.92 -3.92
C SER A 317 -3.36 10.21 -3.00
N ASN A 318 -3.21 9.94 -1.72
CA ASN A 318 -4.26 10.04 -0.69
C ASN A 318 -5.58 9.34 -1.09
N ARG A 319 -5.46 8.29 -1.93
CA ARG A 319 -6.61 7.49 -2.39
C ARG A 319 -6.80 6.31 -1.46
N VAL A 320 -8.04 6.10 -1.07
CA VAL A 320 -8.48 4.90 -0.36
C VAL A 320 -8.57 3.77 -1.37
N GLN A 321 -7.96 2.64 -1.06
CA GLN A 321 -8.04 1.40 -1.81
C GLN A 321 -8.76 0.36 -0.96
N ARG A 322 -9.57 -0.48 -1.60
CA ARG A 322 -10.38 -1.51 -0.94
C ARG A 322 -10.24 -2.84 -1.67
N ARG A 323 -10.31 -3.94 -0.93
CA ARG A 323 -10.37 -5.28 -1.49
C ARG A 323 -11.15 -6.20 -0.57
N SER A 324 -12.03 -7.00 -1.12
CA SER A 324 -12.88 -7.92 -0.38
C SER A 324 -12.29 -9.34 -0.37
N PHE A 325 -12.45 -10.04 0.76
CA PHE A 325 -11.94 -11.37 1.00
C PHE A 325 -13.01 -12.24 1.66
N LEU A 326 -12.99 -13.55 1.36
CA LEU A 326 -13.77 -14.54 2.09
C LEU A 326 -13.11 -14.81 3.43
N ARG A 327 -13.92 -15.01 4.49
CA ARG A 327 -13.41 -15.30 5.83
C ARG A 327 -13.23 -16.81 6.10
N ASP A 328 -13.84 -17.66 5.31
CA ASP A 328 -13.87 -19.13 5.46
C ASP A 328 -12.51 -19.84 5.34
N LYS A 329 -11.50 -19.16 4.81
CA LYS A 329 -10.16 -19.74 4.58
C LYS A 329 -9.19 -19.34 5.68
N SER A 330 -8.53 -20.32 6.31
CA SER A 330 -7.58 -20.13 7.43
C SER A 330 -6.49 -19.09 7.16
N PHE A 331 -6.04 -18.95 5.90
CA PHE A 331 -5.02 -17.98 5.48
C PHE A 331 -5.62 -16.82 4.69
N SER A 332 -6.90 -16.51 4.88
CA SER A 332 -7.51 -15.30 4.32
C SER A 332 -6.96 -14.05 5.02
N VAL A 333 -6.98 -12.93 4.30
CA VAL A 333 -6.46 -11.66 4.84
C VAL A 333 -7.14 -11.26 6.16
N PRO A 334 -8.47 -11.35 6.34
CA PRO A 334 -9.11 -11.05 7.62
C PRO A 334 -8.56 -11.88 8.77
N ASN A 335 -8.50 -13.21 8.63
CA ASN A 335 -8.01 -14.10 9.68
C ASN A 335 -6.55 -13.83 10.05
N LEU A 336 -5.71 -13.50 9.07
CA LEU A 336 -4.31 -13.13 9.31
C LEU A 336 -4.19 -11.78 10.03
N ILE A 337 -5.05 -10.83 9.71
CA ILE A 337 -5.08 -9.52 10.38
C ILE A 337 -5.53 -9.68 11.83
N ASP A 338 -6.55 -10.51 12.12
CA ASP A 338 -6.98 -10.80 13.49
C ASP A 338 -5.84 -11.38 14.33
N GLN A 339 -5.09 -12.35 13.80
CA GLN A 339 -3.92 -12.89 14.48
C GLN A 339 -2.86 -11.83 14.77
N VAL A 340 -2.58 -10.93 13.80
CA VAL A 340 -1.64 -9.81 14.00
C VAL A 340 -2.17 -8.83 15.03
N LEU A 341 -3.48 -8.51 15.03
CA LEU A 341 -4.12 -7.65 16.02
C LEU A 341 -3.94 -8.21 17.43
N GLU A 342 -4.16 -9.52 17.59
CA GLU A 342 -4.02 -10.19 18.89
C GLU A 342 -2.56 -10.19 19.37
N MET A 343 -1.61 -10.56 18.50
CA MET A 343 -0.18 -10.57 18.83
C MET A 343 0.40 -9.17 19.10
N THR A 344 -0.20 -8.11 18.55
CA THR A 344 0.26 -6.73 18.74
C THR A 344 -0.52 -5.98 19.83
N ALA A 345 -1.61 -6.54 20.36
CA ALA A 345 -2.40 -5.92 21.42
C ALA A 345 -1.58 -5.61 22.69
N PRO A 346 -0.71 -6.52 23.17
CA PRO A 346 0.11 -6.23 24.36
C PRO A 346 1.08 -5.05 24.19
N LEU A 347 1.41 -4.70 22.94
CA LEU A 347 2.33 -3.61 22.63
C LEU A 347 1.69 -2.22 22.67
N LEU A 348 0.35 -2.13 22.66
CA LEU A 348 -0.37 -0.85 22.51
C LEU A 348 -0.08 0.13 23.65
N GLN A 349 0.02 -0.34 24.88
CA GLN A 349 0.32 0.49 26.05
C GLN A 349 1.68 1.21 25.93
N HIS A 350 2.64 0.59 25.24
CA HIS A 350 3.99 1.10 25.06
C HIS A 350 4.17 1.87 23.73
N ALA A 351 3.17 1.84 22.85
CA ALA A 351 3.26 2.48 21.55
C ALA A 351 3.12 4.00 21.68
N PRO A 352 3.97 4.79 20.99
CA PRO A 352 3.80 6.23 20.92
C PRO A 352 2.46 6.58 20.24
N ALA A 353 1.88 7.72 20.61
CA ALA A 353 0.53 8.11 20.17
C ALA A 353 0.33 8.01 18.65
N GLN A 354 1.33 8.40 17.87
CA GLN A 354 1.28 8.35 16.40
C GLN A 354 1.25 6.93 15.81
N ASP A 355 1.67 5.92 16.58
CA ASP A 355 1.76 4.53 16.10
C ASP A 355 0.66 3.61 16.68
N ARG A 356 -0.09 4.04 17.70
CA ARG A 356 -1.12 3.21 18.39
C ARG A 356 -2.19 2.65 17.46
N ASP A 357 -2.49 3.35 16.40
CA ASP A 357 -3.49 2.94 15.41
C ASP A 357 -2.90 2.03 14.30
N ARG A 358 -1.62 1.69 14.38
CA ARG A 358 -0.94 0.86 13.38
C ARG A 358 -1.04 -0.62 13.69
N LEU A 359 -1.19 -1.41 12.61
CA LEU A 359 -1.31 -2.87 12.71
C LEU A 359 0.02 -3.53 13.03
N PHE A 360 1.09 -3.17 12.32
CA PHE A 360 2.39 -3.84 12.39
C PHE A 360 3.32 -3.16 13.41
N LEU A 361 2.95 -3.26 14.69
CA LEU A 361 3.77 -2.81 15.80
C LEU A 361 4.81 -3.87 16.17
N ILE A 362 6.01 -3.42 16.53
CA ILE A 362 7.09 -4.27 17.04
C ILE A 362 7.68 -3.68 18.31
N ALA A 363 8.12 -4.57 19.22
CA ALA A 363 9.01 -4.21 20.31
C ALA A 363 10.47 -4.41 19.91
N THR A 364 11.35 -3.48 20.29
CA THR A 364 12.80 -3.67 20.15
C THR A 364 13.32 -4.45 21.34
N ILE A 365 14.03 -5.57 21.08
CA ILE A 365 14.64 -6.39 22.12
C ILE A 365 16.06 -5.92 22.44
N LYS A 366 16.78 -5.43 21.43
CA LYS A 366 18.16 -4.92 21.54
C LYS A 366 18.17 -3.40 21.65
N GLY A 367 19.01 -2.86 22.53
CA GLY A 367 19.11 -1.42 22.78
C GLY A 367 17.98 -0.88 23.68
N ALA A 368 17.67 0.40 23.60
CA ALA A 368 16.57 0.97 24.38
C ALA A 368 15.25 0.30 24.00
N ARG A 369 14.50 -0.18 25.01
CA ARG A 369 13.15 -0.72 24.78
C ARG A 369 12.28 0.35 24.14
N SER A 370 11.72 0.05 23.02
CA SER A 370 10.73 0.92 22.36
C SER A 370 9.77 0.08 21.54
N VAL A 371 8.51 0.47 21.58
CA VAL A 371 7.49 -0.03 20.67
C VAL A 371 7.29 1.00 19.58
N LYS A 372 7.23 0.55 18.34
CA LYS A 372 7.06 1.43 17.17
C LYS A 372 6.48 0.67 15.99
N LEU A 373 5.99 1.41 15.01
CA LEU A 373 5.68 0.86 13.70
C LEU A 373 6.93 0.21 13.09
N LEU A 374 6.79 -1.00 12.54
CA LEU A 374 7.87 -1.74 11.87
C LEU A 374 8.60 -0.85 10.84
N PRO A 375 9.89 -0.53 11.05
CA PRO A 375 10.65 0.29 10.11
C PRO A 375 10.91 -0.41 8.78
N ASN A 376 10.88 0.35 7.68
CA ASN A 376 11.08 -0.20 6.33
C ASN A 376 12.41 -0.95 6.16
N TYR A 377 13.49 -0.47 6.77
CA TYR A 377 14.79 -1.14 6.68
C TYR A 377 14.81 -2.50 7.40
N LEU A 378 14.10 -2.64 8.53
CA LEU A 378 13.95 -3.91 9.22
C LEU A 378 13.07 -4.87 8.41
N MET A 379 11.96 -4.38 7.87
CA MET A 379 11.12 -5.16 6.98
C MET A 379 11.93 -5.74 5.81
N THR A 380 12.72 -4.92 5.12
CA THR A 380 13.57 -5.36 4.01
C THR A 380 14.64 -6.35 4.46
N LYS A 381 15.28 -6.12 5.62
CA LYS A 381 16.28 -7.02 6.18
C LYS A 381 15.66 -8.39 6.49
N HIS A 382 14.51 -8.41 7.18
CA HIS A 382 13.89 -9.66 7.63
C HIS A 382 13.22 -10.45 6.49
N VAL A 383 12.80 -9.81 5.40
CA VAL A 383 12.42 -10.52 4.18
C VAL A 383 13.61 -11.29 3.60
N ARG A 384 14.82 -10.72 3.60
CA ARG A 384 16.04 -11.42 3.20
C ARG A 384 16.36 -12.60 4.13
N LEU A 385 16.27 -12.38 5.44
CA LEU A 385 16.49 -13.44 6.44
C LEU A 385 15.47 -14.57 6.31
N PHE A 386 14.21 -14.26 5.96
CA PHE A 386 13.18 -15.25 5.65
C PHE A 386 13.60 -16.13 4.46
N VAL A 387 14.05 -15.54 3.37
CA VAL A 387 14.56 -16.29 2.20
C VAL A 387 15.73 -17.20 2.59
N GLN A 388 16.69 -16.70 3.35
CA GLN A 388 17.86 -17.47 3.82
C GLN A 388 17.46 -18.62 4.73
N ARG A 389 16.60 -18.38 5.72
CA ARG A 389 16.14 -19.40 6.68
C ARG A 389 15.43 -20.57 6.00
N HIS A 390 14.67 -20.29 4.94
CA HIS A 390 13.94 -21.33 4.20
C HIS A 390 14.70 -21.87 2.99
N GLY A 391 15.92 -21.40 2.73
CA GLY A 391 16.70 -21.84 1.58
C GLY A 391 15.99 -21.62 0.24
N LEU A 392 15.21 -20.51 0.12
CA LEU A 392 14.44 -20.26 -1.10
C LEU A 392 15.37 -19.87 -2.25
N VAL A 393 15.21 -20.55 -3.38
CA VAL A 393 16.01 -20.33 -4.59
C VAL A 393 15.11 -19.90 -5.76
N ASP A 394 15.69 -19.24 -6.73
CA ASP A 394 15.05 -18.93 -8.01
C ASP A 394 15.10 -20.14 -8.97
N ASP A 395 14.43 -20.05 -10.11
CA ASP A 395 14.39 -21.09 -11.14
C ASP A 395 15.77 -21.49 -11.68
N LYS A 396 16.82 -20.73 -11.35
CA LYS A 396 18.22 -21.01 -11.73
C LYS A 396 19.04 -21.59 -10.59
N GLY A 397 18.43 -21.82 -9.42
CA GLY A 397 19.09 -22.34 -8.22
C GLY A 397 19.89 -21.28 -7.43
N ALA A 398 19.80 -19.98 -7.80
CA ALA A 398 20.41 -18.91 -7.01
C ALA A 398 19.46 -18.45 -5.88
N PRO A 399 19.99 -17.85 -4.79
CA PRO A 399 19.15 -17.33 -3.71
C PRO A 399 18.06 -16.38 -4.23
N LEU A 400 16.80 -16.64 -3.88
CA LEU A 400 15.64 -15.88 -4.35
C LEU A 400 15.70 -14.41 -3.96
N LYS A 401 15.57 -13.51 -4.92
CA LYS A 401 15.54 -12.05 -4.69
C LYS A 401 14.14 -11.56 -4.35
N LEU A 402 13.63 -12.01 -3.21
CA LEU A 402 12.28 -11.64 -2.74
C LEU A 402 12.24 -10.21 -2.20
N THR A 403 11.24 -9.46 -2.63
CA THR A 403 10.83 -8.19 -2.03
C THR A 403 9.30 -8.12 -1.97
N LEU A 404 8.72 -7.42 -0.99
CA LEU A 404 7.27 -7.23 -0.95
C LEU A 404 6.74 -6.51 -2.20
N ALA A 405 7.57 -5.68 -2.84
CA ALA A 405 7.21 -5.03 -4.09
C ALA A 405 7.18 -6.02 -5.28
N ALA A 406 8.01 -7.07 -5.27
CA ALA A 406 7.97 -8.13 -6.27
C ALA A 406 6.68 -8.95 -6.15
N LEU A 407 6.18 -9.20 -4.93
CA LEU A 407 4.90 -9.89 -4.71
C LEU A 407 3.73 -9.16 -5.39
N ARG A 408 3.66 -7.82 -5.26
CA ARG A 408 2.65 -7.04 -5.98
C ARG A 408 2.79 -7.19 -7.49
N THR A 409 4.02 -7.11 -8.01
CA THR A 409 4.26 -7.25 -9.44
C THR A 409 3.88 -8.65 -9.93
N THR A 410 4.27 -9.69 -9.20
CA THR A 410 3.93 -11.08 -9.50
C THR A 410 2.41 -11.29 -9.49
N GLY A 411 1.75 -10.85 -8.41
CA GLY A 411 0.30 -10.98 -8.28
C GLY A 411 -0.46 -10.30 -9.41
N LEU A 412 -0.05 -9.09 -9.81
CA LEU A 412 -0.67 -8.38 -10.94
C LEU A 412 -0.38 -9.04 -12.29
N THR A 413 0.81 -9.61 -12.49
CA THR A 413 1.16 -10.34 -13.72
C THR A 413 0.33 -11.63 -13.84
N LEU A 414 0.20 -12.38 -12.74
CA LEU A 414 -0.63 -13.60 -12.72
C LEU A 414 -2.11 -13.28 -12.91
N ALA A 415 -2.59 -12.22 -12.26
CA ALA A 415 -3.97 -11.76 -12.44
C ALA A 415 -4.22 -11.30 -13.89
N HIS A 416 -3.30 -10.58 -14.50
CA HIS A 416 -3.39 -10.15 -15.89
C HIS A 416 -3.51 -11.34 -16.85
N LYS A 417 -2.71 -12.39 -16.64
CA LYS A 417 -2.84 -13.65 -17.38
C LYS A 417 -4.20 -14.31 -17.16
N ALA A 418 -4.65 -14.40 -15.91
CA ALA A 418 -5.94 -15.01 -15.57
C ALA A 418 -7.15 -14.23 -16.12
N LEU A 419 -6.98 -12.94 -16.38
CA LEU A 419 -7.99 -12.04 -16.98
C LEU A 419 -7.88 -11.98 -18.51
N GLY A 420 -7.23 -12.95 -19.16
CA GLY A 420 -7.06 -12.99 -20.61
C GLY A 420 -6.22 -11.85 -21.17
N TYR A 421 -5.26 -11.34 -20.41
CA TYR A 421 -4.38 -10.20 -20.77
C TYR A 421 -5.13 -8.87 -20.99
N ASP A 422 -6.31 -8.73 -20.40
CA ASP A 422 -7.07 -7.49 -20.39
C ASP A 422 -6.46 -6.46 -19.45
N ILE A 423 -5.93 -5.37 -20.02
CA ILE A 423 -5.25 -4.32 -19.27
C ILE A 423 -6.23 -3.51 -18.41
N LEU A 424 -7.47 -3.30 -18.88
CA LEU A 424 -8.46 -2.51 -18.17
C LEU A 424 -8.98 -3.26 -16.95
N LYS A 425 -9.30 -4.56 -17.09
CA LYS A 425 -9.65 -5.42 -15.95
C LYS A 425 -8.49 -5.48 -14.93
N THR A 426 -7.25 -5.58 -15.42
CA THR A 426 -6.05 -5.59 -14.56
C THR A 426 -5.84 -4.24 -13.87
N GLN A 427 -6.12 -3.13 -14.55
CA GLN A 427 -6.07 -1.78 -13.98
C GLN A 427 -7.03 -1.64 -12.80
N ILE A 428 -8.27 -2.08 -12.98
CA ILE A 428 -9.31 -2.08 -11.95
C ILE A 428 -8.85 -2.91 -10.75
N LEU A 429 -8.40 -4.15 -10.98
CA LEU A 429 -7.90 -5.04 -9.94
C LEU A 429 -6.72 -4.45 -9.17
N ALA A 430 -5.83 -3.73 -9.86
CA ALA A 430 -4.65 -3.07 -9.29
C ALA A 430 -4.98 -1.75 -8.59
N ASN A 431 -6.21 -1.24 -8.69
CA ASN A 431 -6.60 0.10 -8.26
C ASN A 431 -5.67 1.20 -8.83
N HIS A 432 -5.33 1.10 -10.14
CA HIS A 432 -4.52 2.11 -10.81
C HIS A 432 -5.40 3.19 -11.45
N ALA A 433 -4.92 4.43 -11.40
CA ALA A 433 -5.67 5.55 -11.98
C ALA A 433 -5.65 5.56 -13.52
N THR A 434 -4.61 4.98 -14.12
CA THR A 434 -4.42 4.95 -15.57
C THR A 434 -3.89 3.60 -16.04
N PRO A 435 -4.21 3.16 -17.26
CA PRO A 435 -3.65 1.95 -17.87
C PRO A 435 -2.11 1.98 -17.95
N ASP A 436 -1.50 3.15 -18.21
CA ASP A 436 -0.04 3.32 -18.25
C ASP A 436 0.65 2.88 -16.97
N THR A 437 -0.01 3.12 -15.82
CA THR A 437 0.53 2.64 -14.53
C THR A 437 0.50 1.12 -14.47
N THR A 438 -0.55 0.49 -14.98
CA THR A 438 -0.70 -0.97 -15.04
C THR A 438 0.32 -1.57 -16.00
N GLN A 439 0.48 -0.97 -17.19
CA GLN A 439 1.43 -1.39 -18.21
C GLN A 439 2.85 -1.56 -17.66
N ARG A 440 3.29 -0.64 -16.78
CA ARG A 440 4.64 -0.72 -16.16
C ARG A 440 4.86 -1.96 -15.28
N TYR A 441 3.78 -2.56 -14.77
CA TYR A 441 3.85 -3.79 -13.97
C TYR A 441 3.81 -5.06 -14.83
N ILE A 442 3.15 -4.99 -15.99
CA ILE A 442 2.88 -6.14 -16.86
C ILE A 442 3.72 -6.13 -18.16
N ASP A 443 4.46 -5.04 -18.46
CA ASP A 443 5.34 -4.96 -19.64
C ASP A 443 6.55 -5.87 -19.46
N ARG A 444 6.39 -7.12 -19.87
CA ARG A 444 7.36 -8.20 -19.70
C ARG A 444 7.45 -9.06 -20.96
N PRO A 445 8.60 -9.71 -21.21
CA PRO A 445 8.77 -10.56 -22.38
C PRO A 445 7.70 -11.64 -22.52
N ILE A 446 7.29 -12.27 -21.40
CA ILE A 446 6.27 -13.33 -21.40
C ILE A 446 4.89 -12.78 -21.78
N VAL A 447 4.50 -11.62 -21.21
CA VAL A 447 3.22 -10.96 -21.52
C VAL A 447 3.23 -10.45 -22.97
N ARG A 448 4.35 -9.88 -23.40
CA ARG A 448 4.52 -9.39 -24.77
C ARG A 448 4.41 -10.52 -25.80
N LYS A 449 5.06 -11.67 -25.60
CA LYS A 449 4.89 -12.85 -26.45
C LYS A 449 3.44 -13.33 -26.53
N ALA A 450 2.74 -13.37 -25.40
CA ALA A 450 1.33 -13.77 -25.40
C ALA A 450 0.44 -12.76 -26.12
N GLN A 451 0.70 -11.46 -25.96
CA GLN A 451 0.01 -10.41 -26.72
C GLN A 451 0.32 -10.46 -28.21
N GLU A 452 1.58 -10.70 -28.59
CA GLU A 452 1.99 -10.89 -29.99
C GLU A 452 1.28 -12.10 -30.63
N HIS A 453 1.13 -13.19 -29.86
CA HIS A 453 0.39 -14.37 -30.32
C HIS A 453 -1.09 -14.05 -30.55
N ILE A 454 -1.77 -13.41 -29.62
CA ILE A 454 -3.16 -12.98 -29.74
C ILE A 454 -3.36 -12.03 -30.93
N ILE A 455 -2.44 -11.06 -31.10
CA ILE A 455 -2.46 -10.14 -32.25
C ILE A 455 -2.27 -10.93 -33.56
N GLY A 456 -1.34 -11.90 -33.57
CA GLY A 456 -1.12 -12.76 -34.73
C GLY A 456 -2.35 -13.57 -35.11
N GLU A 457 -3.04 -14.16 -34.13
CA GLU A 457 -4.32 -14.89 -34.36
C GLU A 457 -5.42 -13.96 -34.89
N LEU A 458 -5.57 -12.76 -34.30
CA LEU A 458 -6.52 -11.76 -34.80
C LEU A 458 -6.20 -11.31 -36.22
N GLN A 459 -4.92 -11.11 -36.54
CA GLN A 459 -4.50 -10.76 -37.91
C GLN A 459 -4.79 -11.89 -38.90
N LEU A 460 -4.54 -13.14 -38.53
CA LEU A 460 -4.89 -14.31 -39.36
C LEU A 460 -6.39 -14.38 -39.63
N ARG A 461 -7.22 -14.28 -38.60
CA ARG A 461 -8.68 -14.25 -38.74
C ARG A 461 -9.17 -13.09 -39.63
N PHE A 462 -8.56 -11.89 -39.45
CA PHE A 462 -8.86 -10.75 -40.29
C PHE A 462 -8.52 -10.99 -41.77
N VAL A 463 -7.32 -11.58 -42.02
CA VAL A 463 -6.89 -11.94 -43.39
C VAL A 463 -7.79 -13.01 -44.01
N GLU A 464 -8.19 -14.00 -43.24
CA GLU A 464 -9.12 -15.05 -43.64
C GLU A 464 -10.49 -14.45 -44.01
N THR A 465 -11.04 -13.56 -43.16
CA THR A 465 -12.30 -12.83 -43.42
C THR A 465 -12.19 -11.97 -44.67
N VAL A 466 -11.10 -11.22 -44.87
CA VAL A 466 -10.88 -10.35 -46.04
C VAL A 466 -10.66 -11.15 -47.33
N ARG A 467 -10.08 -12.34 -47.24
CA ARG A 467 -9.85 -13.21 -48.41
C ARG A 467 -11.09 -13.95 -48.89
N GLY A 468 -12.23 -13.82 -48.19
CA GLY A 468 -13.49 -14.41 -48.61
C GLY A 468 -13.41 -15.93 -48.75
N VAL A 469 -12.77 -16.60 -47.77
CA VAL A 469 -12.86 -18.07 -47.67
C VAL A 469 -14.24 -18.35 -47.07
N ASP A 470 -15.27 -18.23 -47.88
CA ASP A 470 -16.58 -18.83 -47.63
C ASP A 470 -16.38 -20.35 -47.70
N ASN A 471 -16.09 -20.97 -46.60
CA ASN A 471 -16.36 -22.39 -46.45
C ASN A 471 -17.80 -22.49 -45.96
N ASP A 472 -18.71 -22.56 -46.94
CA ASP A 472 -20.02 -23.17 -46.77
C ASP A 472 -19.80 -24.68 -46.47
N ASP A 473 -19.48 -25.01 -45.26
CA ASP A 473 -19.68 -26.33 -44.67
C ASP A 473 -20.22 -26.10 -43.26
N GLU A 474 -21.54 -26.20 -43.22
CA GLU A 474 -22.29 -26.42 -42.00
C GLU A 474 -21.74 -27.65 -41.29
N SER A 475 -20.93 -27.42 -40.28
CA SER A 475 -20.79 -28.36 -39.16
C SER A 475 -20.81 -27.56 -37.87
N ASP A 476 -21.95 -27.71 -37.21
CA ASP A 476 -22.18 -27.36 -35.82
C ASP A 476 -20.93 -27.60 -34.93
N SER A 477 -20.22 -26.54 -34.65
CA SER A 477 -19.49 -26.42 -33.42
C SER A 477 -19.62 -24.98 -32.96
N ALA A 478 -20.71 -24.75 -32.25
CA ALA A 478 -20.99 -23.52 -31.51
C ALA A 478 -19.81 -23.24 -30.54
N ALA A 479 -18.84 -22.47 -31.02
CA ALA A 479 -18.12 -21.59 -30.13
C ALA A 479 -19.12 -20.49 -29.74
N SER A 480 -19.91 -20.75 -28.70
CA SER A 480 -20.73 -19.76 -28.06
C SER A 480 -19.80 -18.64 -27.61
N GLU A 481 -19.76 -17.53 -28.36
CA GLU A 481 -19.46 -16.25 -27.78
C GLU A 481 -20.37 -16.14 -26.56
N ASP A 482 -19.78 -16.13 -25.38
CA ASP A 482 -20.45 -15.96 -24.09
C ASP A 482 -20.95 -14.50 -24.00
N THR A 483 -21.85 -14.15 -24.93
CA THR A 483 -22.62 -12.92 -24.92
C THR A 483 -23.67 -13.07 -23.84
N GLY A 484 -23.25 -12.81 -22.59
CA GLY A 484 -24.17 -12.82 -21.47
C GLY A 484 -25.41 -11.93 -21.75
N HIS A 485 -26.50 -12.20 -21.07
CA HIS A 485 -27.77 -11.52 -21.25
C HIS A 485 -27.78 -10.16 -20.57
N ALA A 486 -28.06 -9.09 -21.31
CA ALA A 486 -28.17 -7.73 -20.77
C ALA A 486 -29.35 -7.63 -19.81
N THR A 487 -29.12 -7.09 -18.63
CA THR A 487 -30.17 -6.81 -17.64
C THR A 487 -30.64 -5.37 -17.73
N ALA A 488 -31.83 -5.08 -17.22
CA ALA A 488 -32.39 -3.73 -17.20
C ALA A 488 -31.51 -2.76 -16.36
N THR A 489 -30.78 -3.27 -15.37
CA THR A 489 -29.97 -2.49 -14.44
C THR A 489 -28.55 -2.16 -14.94
N GLY A 490 -28.19 -2.60 -16.16
CA GLY A 490 -26.87 -2.37 -16.74
C GLY A 490 -25.82 -3.45 -16.43
N PHE A 491 -26.18 -4.53 -15.75
CA PHE A 491 -25.35 -5.70 -15.64
C PHE A 491 -25.54 -6.64 -16.84
N ILE A 492 -24.53 -7.43 -17.14
CA ILE A 492 -24.65 -8.57 -18.05
C ILE A 492 -24.72 -9.83 -17.20
N CYS A 493 -25.76 -10.62 -17.39
CA CYS A 493 -25.93 -11.92 -16.71
C CYS A 493 -25.35 -13.04 -17.57
N LYS A 494 -24.41 -13.82 -17.05
CA LYS A 494 -23.81 -14.93 -17.78
C LYS A 494 -24.84 -16.02 -18.10
N ASP A 495 -25.70 -16.34 -17.13
CA ASP A 495 -26.75 -17.34 -17.28
C ASP A 495 -27.96 -16.97 -16.39
N PRO A 496 -29.04 -16.44 -16.97
CA PRO A 496 -30.24 -16.06 -16.23
C PRO A 496 -31.06 -17.25 -15.73
N LEU A 497 -30.76 -18.50 -16.18
CA LEU A 497 -31.44 -19.71 -15.77
C LEU A 497 -30.66 -20.47 -14.68
N ALA A 498 -29.47 -20.02 -14.31
CA ALA A 498 -28.62 -20.72 -13.34
C ALA A 498 -29.20 -20.80 -11.92
N GLY A 499 -30.17 -19.94 -11.57
CA GLY A 499 -30.83 -19.93 -10.27
C GLY A 499 -29.91 -19.58 -9.08
N VAL A 500 -28.77 -18.92 -9.33
CA VAL A 500 -27.74 -18.63 -8.30
C VAL A 500 -28.04 -17.39 -7.45
N GLY A 501 -29.02 -16.57 -7.85
CA GLY A 501 -29.46 -15.42 -7.07
C GLY A 501 -30.31 -15.83 -5.87
N GLU A 502 -30.33 -15.02 -4.84
CA GLU A 502 -31.14 -15.25 -3.63
C GLU A 502 -32.64 -15.38 -4.01
N GLY A 503 -33.28 -16.49 -3.60
CA GLY A 503 -34.68 -16.79 -3.90
C GLY A 503 -34.95 -17.25 -5.34
N GLN A 504 -33.93 -17.41 -6.19
CA GLN A 504 -34.06 -17.88 -7.58
C GLN A 504 -33.94 -19.40 -7.68
N LYS A 505 -34.53 -20.00 -8.72
CA LYS A 505 -34.48 -21.44 -8.96
C LYS A 505 -33.82 -21.75 -10.30
N ALA A 506 -32.95 -22.76 -10.33
CA ALA A 506 -32.35 -23.24 -11.57
C ALA A 506 -33.40 -23.66 -12.59
N GLY A 507 -33.20 -23.33 -13.86
CA GLY A 507 -34.12 -23.60 -14.96
C GLY A 507 -35.30 -22.60 -15.08
N GLN A 508 -35.39 -21.59 -14.21
CA GLN A 508 -36.37 -20.52 -14.29
C GLN A 508 -35.67 -19.17 -14.54
N PRO A 509 -36.24 -18.28 -15.38
CA PRO A 509 -35.67 -16.95 -15.59
C PRO A 509 -35.55 -16.16 -14.29
N CYS A 510 -34.39 -15.55 -14.07
CA CYS A 510 -34.13 -14.71 -12.90
C CYS A 510 -35.04 -13.47 -12.90
N THR A 511 -35.74 -13.25 -11.79
CA THR A 511 -36.64 -12.10 -11.59
C THR A 511 -36.10 -11.04 -10.65
N ALA A 512 -34.94 -11.26 -10.04
CA ALA A 512 -34.31 -10.38 -9.05
C ALA A 512 -33.53 -9.25 -9.74
N TRP A 513 -34.23 -8.27 -10.33
CA TRP A 513 -33.59 -7.22 -11.15
C TRP A 513 -32.57 -6.33 -10.43
N LEU A 514 -32.70 -6.09 -9.12
CA LEU A 514 -31.67 -5.44 -8.27
C LEU A 514 -30.75 -6.45 -7.58
N GLY A 515 -30.96 -7.73 -7.76
CA GLY A 515 -30.11 -8.79 -7.21
C GLY A 515 -28.75 -8.90 -7.90
N CYS A 516 -28.57 -8.29 -9.07
CA CYS A 516 -27.32 -8.30 -9.82
C CYS A 516 -26.12 -7.73 -9.05
N PHE A 517 -26.35 -6.80 -8.12
CA PHE A 517 -25.29 -6.21 -7.28
C PHE A 517 -24.55 -7.25 -6.41
N THR A 518 -25.18 -8.37 -6.10
CA THR A 518 -24.63 -9.45 -5.26
C THR A 518 -24.53 -10.78 -6.00
N CYS A 519 -24.95 -10.84 -7.27
CA CYS A 519 -25.03 -12.07 -8.03
C CYS A 519 -23.66 -12.46 -8.61
N PRO A 520 -23.19 -13.73 -8.43
CA PRO A 520 -21.91 -14.21 -8.99
C PRO A 520 -21.92 -14.31 -10.52
N ASN A 521 -23.12 -14.37 -11.15
CA ASN A 521 -23.28 -14.39 -12.60
C ASN A 521 -23.32 -13.00 -13.24
N ALA A 522 -23.31 -11.92 -12.43
CA ALA A 522 -23.34 -10.56 -12.94
C ALA A 522 -21.94 -10.07 -13.33
N VAL A 523 -21.84 -9.48 -14.53
CA VAL A 523 -20.63 -8.87 -15.06
C VAL A 523 -20.96 -7.44 -15.51
N ILE A 524 -20.01 -6.54 -15.45
CA ILE A 524 -20.13 -5.16 -15.89
C ILE A 524 -19.08 -4.91 -16.99
N PRO A 525 -19.40 -5.05 -18.25
CA PRO A 525 -18.56 -4.59 -19.34
C PRO A 525 -18.40 -3.06 -19.31
N LEU A 526 -17.23 -2.58 -19.73
CA LEU A 526 -16.96 -1.14 -19.80
C LEU A 526 -17.35 -0.60 -21.20
N ASP A 527 -18.63 -0.60 -21.50
CA ASP A 527 -19.19 -0.04 -22.73
C ASP A 527 -20.27 1.02 -22.45
N ALA A 528 -20.61 1.80 -23.46
CA ALA A 528 -21.52 2.93 -23.32
C ALA A 528 -22.98 2.51 -23.11
N ASP A 529 -23.43 1.35 -23.61
CA ASP A 529 -24.80 0.86 -23.41
C ASP A 529 -25.01 0.38 -22.00
N VAL A 530 -24.03 -0.34 -21.46
CA VAL A 530 -23.99 -0.76 -20.06
C VAL A 530 -23.98 0.46 -19.15
N LEU A 531 -23.13 1.45 -19.44
CA LEU A 531 -23.04 2.68 -18.66
C LEU A 531 -24.34 3.47 -18.66
N ALA A 532 -25.01 3.60 -19.81
CA ALA A 532 -26.30 4.30 -19.91
C ALA A 532 -27.36 3.65 -18.99
N ARG A 533 -27.41 2.31 -18.93
CA ARG A 533 -28.32 1.57 -18.04
C ARG A 533 -27.94 1.72 -16.58
N LEU A 534 -26.65 1.71 -16.25
CA LEU A 534 -26.16 1.93 -14.89
C LEU A 534 -26.47 3.35 -14.39
N LEU A 535 -26.36 4.37 -15.27
CA LEU A 535 -26.75 5.75 -14.96
C LEU A 535 -28.25 5.84 -14.70
N SER A 536 -29.10 5.21 -15.54
CA SER A 536 -30.54 5.14 -15.31
C SER A 536 -30.88 4.43 -14.00
N THR A 537 -30.14 3.38 -13.64
CA THR A 537 -30.33 2.67 -12.36
C THR A 537 -29.94 3.55 -11.18
N ARG A 538 -28.86 4.33 -11.27
CA ARG A 538 -28.47 5.31 -10.26
C ARG A 538 -29.60 6.34 -10.05
N ASP A 539 -30.11 6.89 -11.13
CA ASP A 539 -31.14 7.93 -11.06
C ASP A 539 -32.45 7.39 -10.48
N ALA A 540 -32.85 6.16 -10.85
CA ALA A 540 -34.00 5.49 -10.26
C ALA A 540 -33.83 5.22 -8.76
N LEU A 541 -32.66 4.75 -8.32
CA LEU A 541 -32.34 4.56 -6.90
C LEU A 541 -32.33 5.88 -6.14
N ALA A 542 -31.78 6.94 -6.71
CA ALA A 542 -31.78 8.28 -6.10
C ALA A 542 -33.22 8.86 -5.97
N ALA A 543 -34.06 8.69 -7.00
CA ALA A 543 -35.46 9.12 -6.98
C ALA A 543 -36.28 8.34 -5.95
N ALA A 544 -36.05 7.04 -5.80
CA ALA A 544 -36.73 6.19 -4.81
C ALA A 544 -36.53 6.66 -3.36
N ARG A 545 -35.46 7.42 -3.08
CA ARG A 545 -35.23 8.04 -1.77
C ARG A 545 -36.33 9.00 -1.35
N GLN A 546 -37.01 9.61 -2.32
CA GLN A 546 -38.08 10.60 -2.05
C GLN A 546 -39.44 9.93 -1.83
N THR A 547 -39.63 8.70 -2.33
CA THR A 547 -40.92 7.99 -2.32
C THR A 547 -41.00 6.91 -1.25
N LEU A 548 -39.86 6.33 -0.85
CA LEU A 548 -39.79 5.26 0.13
C LEU A 548 -39.61 5.79 1.56
N SER A 549 -40.04 4.97 2.56
CA SER A 549 -39.74 5.29 3.96
C SER A 549 -38.22 5.33 4.17
N PRO A 550 -37.72 6.27 5.03
CA PRO A 550 -36.27 6.45 5.22
C PRO A 550 -35.52 5.18 5.68
N ASP A 551 -36.14 4.36 6.50
CA ASP A 551 -35.54 3.13 7.01
C ASP A 551 -35.46 2.05 5.92
N ARG A 552 -36.56 1.87 5.15
CA ARG A 552 -36.60 0.91 4.02
C ARG A 552 -35.56 1.30 2.96
N TRP A 553 -35.50 2.59 2.61
CA TRP A 553 -34.53 3.07 1.64
C TRP A 553 -33.09 2.85 2.13
N ARG A 554 -32.80 3.20 3.39
CA ARG A 554 -31.48 3.05 4.00
C ARG A 554 -31.00 1.60 4.02
N LEU A 555 -31.90 0.66 4.32
CA LEU A 555 -31.58 -0.76 4.47
C LEU A 555 -31.41 -1.47 3.13
N LEU A 556 -32.27 -1.21 2.16
CA LEU A 556 -32.37 -2.01 0.94
C LEU A 556 -31.70 -1.37 -0.28
N TYR A 557 -31.67 -0.03 -0.37
CA TYR A 557 -31.32 0.67 -1.60
C TYR A 557 -30.09 1.59 -1.46
N ALA A 558 -29.89 2.22 -0.32
CA ALA A 558 -28.74 3.09 -0.09
C ALA A 558 -27.38 2.42 -0.32
N PRO A 559 -27.15 1.16 0.15
CA PRO A 559 -25.89 0.47 -0.11
C PRO A 559 -25.62 0.23 -1.59
N LYS A 560 -26.69 -0.05 -2.39
CA LYS A 560 -26.58 -0.26 -3.84
C LYS A 560 -26.24 1.02 -4.57
N LEU A 561 -26.85 2.13 -4.18
CA LEU A 561 -26.53 3.45 -4.71
C LEU A 561 -25.09 3.86 -4.38
N GLU A 562 -24.66 3.64 -3.14
CA GLU A 562 -23.28 3.95 -2.70
C GLU A 562 -22.23 3.16 -3.51
N ILE A 563 -22.47 1.87 -3.74
CA ILE A 563 -21.58 1.03 -4.57
C ILE A 563 -21.58 1.51 -6.02
N LEU A 564 -22.77 1.84 -6.55
CA LEU A 564 -22.88 2.31 -7.93
C LEU A 564 -22.11 3.62 -8.14
N GLU A 565 -22.28 4.61 -7.25
CA GLU A 565 -21.66 5.93 -7.36
C GLU A 565 -20.16 5.94 -7.04
N HIS A 566 -19.73 5.11 -6.09
CA HIS A 566 -18.36 5.19 -5.59
C HIS A 566 -17.44 4.08 -6.08
N ASP A 567 -17.99 2.91 -6.45
CA ASP A 567 -17.20 1.76 -6.85
C ASP A 567 -17.35 1.39 -8.33
N ILE A 568 -18.52 1.59 -8.95
CA ILE A 568 -18.81 1.18 -10.32
C ILE A 568 -18.64 2.33 -11.31
N LEU A 569 -19.45 3.40 -11.20
CA LEU A 569 -19.46 4.50 -12.18
C LEU A 569 -18.10 5.19 -12.36
N PRO A 570 -17.27 5.39 -11.32
CA PRO A 570 -15.95 5.99 -11.50
C PRO A 570 -14.95 5.12 -12.27
N ARG A 571 -15.32 3.88 -12.64
CA ARG A 571 -14.49 2.98 -13.44
C ARG A 571 -14.58 3.24 -14.94
N PHE A 572 -15.65 3.90 -15.38
CA PHE A 572 -15.83 4.28 -16.77
C PHE A 572 -15.05 5.55 -17.11
N SER A 573 -14.55 5.63 -18.33
CA SER A 573 -13.82 6.83 -18.78
C SER A 573 -14.77 8.01 -19.00
N PRO A 574 -14.28 9.26 -18.95
CA PRO A 574 -15.09 10.44 -19.26
C PRO A 574 -15.71 10.39 -20.65
N GLU A 575 -15.00 9.82 -21.63
CA GLU A 575 -15.47 9.67 -23.00
C GLU A 575 -16.69 8.73 -23.05
N LEU A 576 -16.67 7.62 -22.32
CA LEU A 576 -17.81 6.72 -22.22
C LEU A 576 -19.00 7.38 -21.53
N HIS A 577 -18.79 8.21 -20.51
CA HIS A 577 -19.85 8.99 -19.87
C HIS A 577 -20.52 9.96 -20.86
N MET A 578 -19.75 10.61 -21.73
CA MET A 578 -20.28 11.50 -22.76
C MET A 578 -21.15 10.72 -23.77
N VAL A 579 -20.66 9.60 -24.27
CA VAL A 579 -21.41 8.75 -25.21
C VAL A 579 -22.67 8.16 -24.57
N ALA A 580 -22.56 7.67 -23.34
CA ALA A 580 -23.68 7.10 -22.60
C ALA A 580 -24.81 8.12 -22.33
N SER A 581 -24.46 9.39 -22.07
CA SER A 581 -25.45 10.46 -21.85
C SER A 581 -26.29 10.81 -23.09
N MET A 582 -25.80 10.46 -24.29
CA MET A 582 -26.53 10.65 -25.55
C MET A 582 -27.47 9.49 -25.89
N LYS A 583 -27.39 8.37 -25.13
CA LYS A 583 -28.22 7.19 -25.40
C LYS A 583 -29.57 7.28 -24.69
N ALA A 584 -30.60 6.73 -25.30
CA ALA A 584 -31.94 6.67 -24.70
C ALA A 584 -31.88 5.84 -23.40
N ALA A 585 -32.42 6.41 -22.34
CA ALA A 585 -32.50 5.72 -21.05
C ALA A 585 -33.52 4.57 -21.12
N PRO A 586 -33.18 3.36 -20.65
CA PRO A 586 -34.15 2.27 -20.58
C PRO A 586 -35.22 2.57 -19.52
N VAL A 587 -36.44 2.13 -19.76
CA VAL A 587 -37.52 2.18 -18.78
C VAL A 587 -37.22 1.13 -17.70
N LEU A 588 -37.04 1.58 -16.49
CA LEU A 588 -36.77 0.70 -15.34
C LEU A 588 -38.07 0.38 -14.57
N PRO A 589 -38.16 -0.80 -13.92
CA PRO A 589 -39.28 -1.08 -13.01
C PRO A 589 -39.30 -0.05 -11.88
N VAL A 590 -40.51 0.25 -11.40
CA VAL A 590 -40.69 1.15 -10.24
C VAL A 590 -40.08 0.49 -9.01
N ILE A 591 -39.35 1.28 -8.22
CA ILE A 591 -38.77 0.86 -6.95
C ILE A 591 -39.82 1.12 -5.86
N GLU A 592 -40.36 0.02 -5.32
CA GLU A 592 -41.42 0.03 -4.28
C GLU A 592 -40.90 -0.44 -2.91
#